data_06e23d01734059f6ae050223b04158ac
#
_entry.id   06e23d01734059f6ae050223b04158ac
#
_cell.length_a   1.000
_cell.length_b   1.000
_cell.length_c   1.000
_cell.angle_alpha   90.00
_cell.angle_beta   90.00
_cell.angle_gamma   90.00
#
_symmetry.space_group_name_H-M   'P 1'
#
loop_
_entity.id
_entity.type
_entity.pdbx_description
1 polymer ?
#
loop_
_entity_poly.entity_id
_entity_poly.type
_entity_poly.pdbx_seq_one_letter_code
_entity_poly.pdbx_strand_id
1 'polypeptide(L)'
;IGLNFANMTNTDGSMKPGLNIGVAGEVMLTSNFAIEPGFFYSMQGTKDKESGMSMKIKNDYLNIPVLLKGYVYEGFNLFAGPQLGFKVSSKMKVSQSGTSVSTSEGSDLFKSVDFAIVLGAGYQSPMGLMFSLNYNIGLTNAIDNEKFSALPGVGQIDEKCRNGVLQFNIGWRF
;
A
#
# COMPACT_ATOMS: atom_id res chain seq x y z
N ILE A 1 -8.36 11.31 -2.46
CA ILE A 1 -7.25 11.46 -1.53
C ILE A 1 -7.48 10.61 -0.29
N GLY A 2 -6.44 10.04 0.30
CA GLY A 2 -6.61 9.19 1.48
C GLY A 2 -5.38 9.10 2.34
N LEU A 3 -5.55 8.46 3.50
CA LEU A 3 -4.50 8.11 4.43
C LEU A 3 -4.24 6.62 4.36
N ASN A 4 -2.96 6.26 4.28
CA ASN A 4 -2.48 4.89 4.32
C ASN A 4 -1.85 4.62 5.68
N PHE A 5 -2.13 3.45 6.21
CA PHE A 5 -1.43 2.89 7.37
C PHE A 5 -0.82 1.57 6.90
N ALA A 6 0.43 1.64 6.47
CA ALA A 6 1.15 0.49 5.94
C ALA A 6 1.91 -0.23 7.05
N ASN A 7 1.87 -1.55 7.01
CA ASN A 7 2.69 -2.43 7.84
C ASN A 7 3.22 -3.59 6.97
N MET A 8 4.38 -4.12 7.31
CA MET A 8 4.88 -5.37 6.74
C MET A 8 4.55 -6.50 7.71
N THR A 9 3.97 -7.59 7.19
CA THR A 9 3.73 -8.81 7.97
C THR A 9 5.08 -9.42 8.37
N ASN A 10 5.18 -9.98 9.57
CA ASN A 10 6.39 -10.58 10.14
C ASN A 10 7.54 -9.57 10.42
N THR A 11 7.22 -8.31 10.66
CA THR A 11 8.15 -7.32 11.18
C THR A 11 7.53 -6.62 12.38
N ASP A 12 8.31 -6.36 13.43
CA ASP A 12 7.87 -5.60 14.63
C ASP A 12 7.77 -4.09 14.36
N GLY A 13 7.72 -3.71 13.08
CA GLY A 13 7.64 -2.32 12.65
C GLY A 13 6.29 -1.68 12.96
N SER A 14 6.31 -0.45 13.48
CA SER A 14 5.09 0.34 13.70
C SER A 14 4.49 0.83 12.39
N MET A 15 3.16 0.82 12.30
CA MET A 15 2.42 1.38 11.17
C MET A 15 2.86 2.81 10.89
N LYS A 16 3.20 3.10 9.65
CA LYS A 16 3.58 4.44 9.21
C LYS A 16 2.44 5.06 8.42
N PRO A 17 1.96 6.23 8.85
CA PRO A 17 1.00 6.98 8.05
C PRO A 17 1.66 7.47 6.75
N GLY A 18 0.95 7.31 5.65
CA GLY A 18 1.29 7.80 4.32
C GLY A 18 0.08 8.43 3.66
N LEU A 19 0.28 9.01 2.49
CA LEU A 19 -0.78 9.60 1.69
C LEU A 19 -1.07 8.71 0.49
N ASN A 20 -2.35 8.73 0.07
CA ASN A 20 -2.84 8.12 -1.14
C ASN A 20 -3.59 9.16 -1.95
N ILE A 21 -3.25 9.34 -3.21
CA ILE A 21 -3.91 10.27 -4.11
C ILE A 21 -4.08 9.64 -5.48
N GLY A 22 -5.25 9.80 -6.10
CA GLY A 22 -5.48 9.23 -7.42
C GLY A 22 -6.85 9.51 -7.97
N VAL A 23 -7.15 8.83 -9.04
CA VAL A 23 -8.42 8.88 -9.77
C VAL A 23 -8.91 7.47 -10.03
N ALA A 24 -10.22 7.31 -10.13
CA ALA A 24 -10.85 6.06 -10.53
C ALA A 24 -12.05 6.36 -11.45
N GLY A 25 -12.32 5.45 -12.36
CA GLY A 25 -13.51 5.49 -13.21
C GLY A 25 -14.46 4.37 -12.81
N GLU A 26 -15.71 4.68 -12.58
CA GLU A 26 -16.72 3.70 -12.23
C GLU A 26 -17.65 3.42 -13.42
N VAL A 27 -17.80 2.16 -13.77
CA VAL A 27 -18.71 1.70 -14.83
C VAL A 27 -19.74 0.76 -14.22
N MET A 28 -21.02 1.15 -14.24
CA MET A 28 -22.12 0.31 -13.78
C MET A 28 -22.32 -0.84 -14.77
N LEU A 29 -22.25 -2.07 -14.26
CA LEU A 29 -22.54 -3.29 -15.03
C LEU A 29 -24.02 -3.67 -14.95
N THR A 30 -24.59 -3.45 -13.76
CA THR A 30 -26.02 -3.64 -13.47
C THR A 30 -26.47 -2.53 -12.52
N SER A 31 -27.74 -2.53 -12.10
CA SER A 31 -28.25 -1.58 -11.09
C SER A 31 -27.53 -1.63 -9.72
N ASN A 32 -26.89 -2.77 -9.42
CA ASN A 32 -26.28 -3.01 -8.11
C ASN A 32 -24.79 -3.35 -8.18
N PHE A 33 -24.22 -3.56 -9.37
CA PHE A 33 -22.81 -3.91 -9.54
C PHE A 33 -22.11 -2.96 -10.48
N ALA A 34 -20.89 -2.57 -10.10
CA ALA A 34 -20.01 -1.74 -10.90
C ALA A 34 -18.59 -2.32 -10.90
N ILE A 35 -17.83 -1.97 -11.95
CA ILE A 35 -16.39 -2.16 -11.99
C ILE A 35 -15.71 -0.80 -11.91
N GLU A 36 -14.67 -0.71 -11.06
CA GLU A 36 -13.94 0.52 -10.82
C GLU A 36 -12.44 0.30 -11.04
N PRO A 37 -11.91 0.54 -12.25
CA PRO A 37 -10.47 0.71 -12.45
C PRO A 37 -10.01 2.04 -11.87
N GLY A 38 -8.82 2.03 -11.26
CA GLY A 38 -8.24 3.21 -10.63
C GLY A 38 -6.75 3.34 -10.88
N PHE A 39 -6.24 4.55 -10.61
CA PHE A 39 -4.82 4.89 -10.71
C PHE A 39 -4.44 5.79 -9.52
N PHE A 40 -3.58 5.29 -8.65
CA PHE A 40 -3.27 5.94 -7.38
C PHE A 40 -1.77 5.98 -7.13
N TYR A 41 -1.28 7.14 -6.69
CA TYR A 41 0.03 7.27 -6.08
C TYR A 41 -0.10 7.07 -4.58
N SER A 42 0.63 6.11 -4.03
CA SER A 42 0.51 5.64 -2.65
C SER A 42 1.86 5.70 -1.95
N MET A 43 1.97 6.57 -0.96
CA MET A 43 3.11 6.61 -0.07
C MET A 43 2.95 5.55 1.00
N GLN A 44 3.90 4.62 1.07
CA GLN A 44 3.92 3.51 2.03
C GLN A 44 5.26 3.47 2.74
N GLY A 45 5.36 2.64 3.77
CA GLY A 45 6.64 2.41 4.43
C GLY A 45 6.47 1.92 5.86
N THR A 46 7.59 1.60 6.47
CA THR A 46 7.66 1.21 7.88
C THR A 46 8.68 2.05 8.63
N LYS A 47 8.52 2.12 9.94
CA LYS A 47 9.47 2.76 10.84
C LYS A 47 9.75 1.79 11.96
N ASP A 48 11.01 1.44 12.11
CA ASP A 48 11.48 0.64 13.23
C ASP A 48 12.36 1.50 14.17
N LYS A 49 12.25 1.24 15.47
CA LYS A 49 13.09 1.87 16.49
C LYS A 49 13.56 0.78 17.44
N GLU A 50 14.81 0.43 17.33
CA GLU A 50 15.45 -0.51 18.23
C GLU A 50 16.70 0.13 18.88
N SER A 51 16.77 0.07 20.21
CA SER A 51 17.98 0.42 21.02
C SER A 51 18.74 1.69 20.59
N GLY A 52 18.01 2.82 20.37
CA GLY A 52 18.66 4.09 20.01
C GLY A 52 18.97 4.27 18.52
N MET A 53 18.69 3.27 17.69
CA MET A 53 18.79 3.32 16.24
C MET A 53 17.39 3.42 15.64
N SER A 54 17.17 4.36 14.73
CA SER A 54 15.89 4.53 14.03
C SER A 54 16.07 4.26 12.54
N MET A 55 15.42 3.21 12.07
CA MET A 55 15.37 2.88 10.65
C MET A 55 14.01 3.29 10.08
N LYS A 56 14.01 4.07 9.01
CA LYS A 56 12.80 4.46 8.28
C LYS A 56 12.92 4.02 6.83
N ILE A 57 12.00 3.18 6.41
CA ILE A 57 11.86 2.77 5.01
C ILE A 57 10.66 3.51 4.44
N LYS A 58 10.85 4.19 3.31
CA LYS A 58 9.79 4.83 2.53
C LYS A 58 9.74 4.16 1.18
N ASN A 59 8.59 3.62 0.83
CA ASN A 59 8.33 3.05 -0.48
C ASN A 59 7.11 3.75 -1.08
N ASP A 60 7.30 4.34 -2.25
CA ASP A 60 6.21 4.98 -2.97
C ASP A 60 5.81 4.08 -4.14
N TYR A 61 4.52 3.85 -4.27
CA TYR A 61 3.94 2.95 -5.27
C TYR A 61 2.96 3.69 -6.17
N LEU A 62 2.93 3.25 -7.40
CA LEU A 62 1.89 3.54 -8.35
C LEU A 62 0.96 2.32 -8.41
N ASN A 63 -0.25 2.46 -7.89
CA ASN A 63 -1.20 1.37 -7.73
C ASN A 63 -2.30 1.46 -8.79
N ILE A 64 -2.58 0.33 -9.42
CA ILE A 64 -3.64 0.16 -10.41
C ILE A 64 -4.60 -0.92 -9.90
N PRO A 65 -5.59 -0.56 -9.07
CA PRO A 65 -6.66 -1.47 -8.68
C PRO A 65 -7.70 -1.61 -9.79
N VAL A 66 -8.33 -2.78 -9.84
CA VAL A 66 -9.57 -3.02 -10.58
C VAL A 66 -10.55 -3.66 -9.61
N LEU A 67 -11.51 -2.86 -9.13
CA LEU A 67 -12.43 -3.26 -8.08
C LEU A 67 -13.81 -3.61 -8.64
N LEU A 68 -14.37 -4.71 -8.15
CA LEU A 68 -15.79 -5.02 -8.32
C LEU A 68 -16.52 -4.49 -7.10
N LYS A 69 -17.49 -3.60 -7.32
CA LYS A 69 -18.34 -2.99 -6.30
C LYS A 69 -19.74 -3.57 -6.33
N GLY A 70 -20.26 -3.91 -5.16
CA GLY A 70 -21.66 -4.28 -4.95
C GLY A 70 -22.34 -3.24 -4.09
N TYR A 71 -23.34 -2.55 -4.64
CA TYR A 71 -24.18 -1.59 -3.91
C TYR A 71 -25.27 -2.33 -3.14
N VAL A 72 -25.23 -2.22 -1.81
CA VAL A 72 -26.13 -2.96 -0.90
C VAL A 72 -27.33 -2.12 -0.55
N TYR A 73 -27.13 -0.85 -0.22
CA TYR A 73 -28.18 0.06 0.21
C TYR A 73 -27.75 1.52 0.06
N GLU A 74 -28.58 2.37 -0.58
CA GLU A 74 -28.47 3.85 -0.64
C GLU A 74 -27.05 4.43 -0.68
N GLY A 75 -26.23 3.99 -1.66
CA GLY A 75 -24.85 4.43 -1.82
C GLY A 75 -23.83 3.67 -0.98
N PHE A 76 -24.27 2.83 -0.04
CA PHE A 76 -23.37 1.93 0.67
C PHE A 76 -22.94 0.76 -0.23
N ASN A 77 -21.65 0.53 -0.35
CA ASN A 77 -21.11 -0.50 -1.21
C ASN A 77 -19.99 -1.30 -0.51
N LEU A 78 -19.89 -2.54 -0.91
CA LEU A 78 -18.75 -3.42 -0.61
C LEU A 78 -17.97 -3.62 -1.90
N PHE A 79 -16.66 -3.70 -1.80
CA PHE A 79 -15.83 -3.90 -2.96
C PHE A 79 -14.65 -4.81 -2.69
N ALA A 80 -14.25 -5.51 -3.75
CA ALA A 80 -13.08 -6.35 -3.76
C ALA A 80 -12.45 -6.37 -5.15
N GLY A 81 -11.15 -6.60 -5.23
CA GLY A 81 -10.49 -6.77 -6.52
C GLY A 81 -8.97 -6.83 -6.44
N PRO A 82 -8.34 -7.22 -7.55
CA PRO A 82 -6.89 -7.22 -7.68
C PRO A 82 -6.34 -5.80 -7.80
N GLN A 83 -5.11 -5.63 -7.32
CA GLN A 83 -4.32 -4.42 -7.47
C GLN A 83 -2.90 -4.77 -7.92
N LEU A 84 -2.43 -4.09 -8.94
CA LEU A 84 -1.03 -4.05 -9.33
C LEU A 84 -0.38 -2.80 -8.75
N GLY A 85 0.76 -2.97 -8.09
CA GLY A 85 1.58 -1.88 -7.56
C GLY A 85 2.94 -1.86 -8.24
N PHE A 86 3.35 -0.70 -8.74
CA PHE A 86 4.68 -0.46 -9.28
C PHE A 86 5.44 0.45 -8.33
N LYS A 87 6.56 -0.04 -7.81
CA LYS A 87 7.42 0.76 -6.95
C LYS A 87 8.12 1.85 -7.77
N VAL A 88 7.86 3.10 -7.45
CA VAL A 88 8.43 4.27 -8.15
C VAL A 88 9.57 4.92 -7.36
N SER A 89 9.60 4.76 -6.04
CA SER A 89 10.65 5.29 -5.19
C SER A 89 10.83 4.43 -3.94
N SER A 90 12.09 4.24 -3.55
CA SER A 90 12.43 3.61 -2.27
C SER A 90 13.57 4.38 -1.63
N LYS A 91 13.40 4.78 -0.37
CA LYS A 91 14.43 5.51 0.40
C LYS A 91 14.56 4.90 1.78
N MET A 92 15.78 4.55 2.15
CA MET A 92 16.13 4.09 3.48
C MET A 92 16.86 5.21 4.23
N LYS A 93 16.41 5.50 5.45
CA LYS A 93 17.09 6.43 6.37
C LYS A 93 17.42 5.69 7.64
N VAL A 94 18.69 5.66 7.99
CA VAL A 94 19.20 5.16 9.26
C VAL A 94 19.70 6.35 10.07
N SER A 95 19.20 6.49 11.29
CA SER A 95 19.63 7.54 12.22
C SER A 95 20.12 6.91 13.50
N GLN A 96 21.37 7.20 13.89
CA GLN A 96 22.00 6.78 15.13
C GLN A 96 22.65 7.99 15.80
N SER A 97 22.35 8.24 17.08
CA SER A 97 23.00 9.28 17.94
C SER A 97 23.17 10.64 17.26
N GLY A 98 22.14 11.17 16.57
CA GLY A 98 22.20 12.51 15.97
C GLY A 98 22.78 12.57 14.55
N THR A 99 23.39 11.50 14.05
CA THR A 99 23.85 11.40 12.67
C THR A 99 22.83 10.63 11.82
N SER A 100 22.39 11.22 10.73
CA SER A 100 21.45 10.58 9.80
C SER A 100 22.14 10.31 8.47
N VAL A 101 22.17 9.06 8.06
CA VAL A 101 22.62 8.64 6.72
C VAL A 101 21.40 8.24 5.91
N SER A 102 21.23 8.85 4.74
CA SER A 102 20.19 8.49 3.78
C SER A 102 20.84 7.82 2.60
N THR A 103 20.44 6.60 2.29
CA THR A 103 20.92 5.90 1.09
C THR A 103 19.76 5.50 0.19
N SER A 104 19.94 5.63 -1.10
CA SER A 104 19.01 5.12 -2.13
C SER A 104 19.42 3.71 -2.60
N GLU A 105 20.58 3.22 -2.21
CA GLU A 105 21.12 1.94 -2.66
C GLU A 105 20.36 0.71 -2.13
N GLY A 106 19.53 0.87 -1.10
CA GLY A 106 18.60 -0.17 -0.63
C GLY A 106 17.36 -0.38 -1.49
N SER A 107 17.19 0.40 -2.56
CA SER A 107 16.00 0.31 -3.42
C SER A 107 15.92 -1.00 -4.21
N ASP A 108 17.08 -1.61 -4.51
CA ASP A 108 17.17 -2.84 -5.31
C ASP A 108 16.83 -4.11 -4.53
N LEU A 109 16.74 -4.02 -3.20
CA LEU A 109 16.36 -5.14 -2.33
C LEU A 109 14.84 -5.41 -2.33
N PHE A 110 14.04 -4.46 -2.81
CA PHE A 110 12.58 -4.58 -2.86
C PHE A 110 12.13 -4.85 -4.30
N LYS A 111 11.17 -5.75 -4.45
CA LYS A 111 10.57 -6.03 -5.75
C LYS A 111 9.94 -4.78 -6.35
N SER A 112 10.11 -4.62 -7.66
CA SER A 112 9.58 -3.47 -8.39
C SER A 112 8.08 -3.56 -8.66
N VAL A 113 7.52 -4.77 -8.60
CA VAL A 113 6.10 -5.05 -8.83
C VAL A 113 5.53 -5.75 -7.61
N ASP A 114 4.43 -5.26 -7.11
CA ASP A 114 3.65 -5.82 -6.02
C ASP A 114 2.25 -6.19 -6.51
N PHE A 115 1.77 -7.36 -6.10
CA PHE A 115 0.42 -7.82 -6.38
C PHE A 115 -0.35 -7.93 -5.07
N ALA A 116 -1.54 -7.31 -5.01
CA ALA A 116 -2.37 -7.29 -3.83
C ALA A 116 -3.83 -7.59 -4.16
N ILE A 117 -4.58 -8.02 -3.14
CA ILE A 117 -6.03 -8.03 -3.15
C ILE A 117 -6.53 -6.90 -2.25
N VAL A 118 -7.44 -6.10 -2.77
CA VAL A 118 -8.12 -5.04 -2.05
C VAL A 118 -9.47 -5.55 -1.61
N LEU A 119 -9.81 -5.36 -0.34
CA LEU A 119 -11.13 -5.62 0.24
C LEU A 119 -11.57 -4.38 1.00
N GLY A 120 -12.81 -3.93 0.80
CA GLY A 120 -13.26 -2.73 1.46
C GLY A 120 -14.75 -2.48 1.43
N ALA A 121 -15.13 -1.42 2.12
CA ALA A 121 -16.47 -0.88 2.14
C ALA A 121 -16.43 0.63 1.86
N GLY A 122 -17.45 1.15 1.24
CA GLY A 122 -17.57 2.55 0.91
C GLY A 122 -18.98 3.06 1.03
N TYR A 123 -19.08 4.37 1.12
CA TYR A 123 -20.33 5.10 1.05
C TYR A 123 -20.22 6.22 0.03
N GLN A 124 -21.18 6.32 -0.84
CA GLN A 124 -21.28 7.32 -1.88
C GLN A 124 -22.57 8.14 -1.67
N SER A 125 -22.37 9.39 -1.29
CA SER A 125 -23.46 10.33 -1.10
C SER A 125 -24.11 10.72 -2.44
N PRO A 126 -25.42 10.99 -2.47
CA PRO A 126 -26.09 11.58 -3.64
C PRO A 126 -25.46 12.91 -4.11
N MET A 127 -24.80 13.64 -3.21
CA MET A 127 -24.10 14.88 -3.52
C MET A 127 -22.73 14.67 -4.21
N GLY A 128 -22.29 13.41 -4.41
CA GLY A 128 -21.01 13.08 -5.04
C GLY A 128 -19.85 12.85 -4.07
N LEU A 129 -20.04 13.10 -2.78
CA LEU A 129 -18.99 12.82 -1.78
C LEU A 129 -18.89 11.32 -1.53
N MET A 130 -17.67 10.81 -1.52
CA MET A 130 -17.37 9.40 -1.32
C MET A 130 -16.44 9.20 -0.13
N PHE A 131 -16.69 8.16 0.64
CA PHE A 131 -15.83 7.66 1.70
C PHE A 131 -15.54 6.19 1.44
N SER A 132 -14.33 5.75 1.69
CA SER A 132 -14.01 4.33 1.66
C SER A 132 -12.99 3.96 2.71
N LEU A 133 -13.15 2.75 3.22
CA LEU A 133 -12.21 2.07 4.09
C LEU A 133 -11.86 0.74 3.43
N ASN A 134 -10.60 0.49 3.17
CA ASN A 134 -10.15 -0.74 2.56
C ASN A 134 -8.84 -1.25 3.16
N TYR A 135 -8.67 -2.55 3.04
CA TYR A 135 -7.44 -3.24 3.40
C TYR A 135 -6.85 -3.91 2.17
N ASN A 136 -5.59 -3.61 1.87
CA ASN A 136 -4.85 -4.18 0.77
C ASN A 136 -3.95 -5.28 1.31
N ILE A 137 -4.19 -6.51 0.87
CA ILE A 137 -3.45 -7.70 1.25
C ILE A 137 -2.41 -7.98 0.18
N GLY A 138 -1.13 -7.71 0.45
CA GLY A 138 -0.04 -8.05 -0.45
C GLY A 138 0.08 -9.57 -0.62
N LEU A 139 0.16 -10.03 -1.84
CA LEU A 139 0.33 -11.44 -2.20
C LEU A 139 1.78 -11.78 -2.56
N THR A 140 2.52 -10.80 -3.05
CA THR A 140 3.95 -10.93 -3.40
C THR A 140 4.83 -10.67 -2.20
N ASN A 141 6.01 -11.33 -2.16
CA ASN A 141 7.05 -10.97 -1.20
C ASN A 141 7.58 -9.57 -1.53
N ALA A 142 7.57 -8.67 -0.55
CA ALA A 142 8.08 -7.33 -0.71
C ALA A 142 9.61 -7.31 -0.87
N ILE A 143 10.30 -8.32 -0.32
CA ILE A 143 11.77 -8.45 -0.35
C ILE A 143 12.17 -9.41 -1.48
N ASP A 144 13.19 -9.02 -2.22
CA ASP A 144 13.83 -9.89 -3.22
C ASP A 144 14.86 -10.81 -2.52
N ASN A 145 14.45 -12.05 -2.22
CA ASN A 145 15.26 -12.99 -1.46
C ASN A 145 16.59 -13.32 -2.15
N GLU A 146 16.65 -13.30 -3.49
CA GLU A 146 17.87 -13.57 -4.24
C GLU A 146 18.91 -12.47 -4.02
N LYS A 147 18.50 -11.22 -4.07
CA LYS A 147 19.37 -10.06 -3.85
C LYS A 147 19.75 -9.89 -2.37
N PHE A 148 18.84 -10.24 -1.47
CA PHE A 148 19.08 -10.14 -0.03
C PHE A 148 20.08 -11.20 0.45
N SER A 149 19.98 -12.44 -0.07
CA SER A 149 20.91 -13.54 0.24
C SER A 149 22.31 -13.34 -0.35
N ALA A 150 22.46 -12.43 -1.32
CA ALA A 150 23.77 -12.07 -1.89
C ALA A 150 24.58 -11.11 -1.02
N LEU A 151 24.00 -10.57 0.07
CA LEU A 151 24.72 -9.69 1.00
C LEU A 151 25.63 -10.50 1.92
N PRO A 152 26.93 -10.11 2.09
CA PRO A 152 27.86 -10.81 2.97
C PRO A 152 27.39 -10.79 4.42
N GLY A 153 27.24 -11.96 5.04
CA GLY A 153 26.88 -12.11 6.45
C GLY A 153 25.38 -12.16 6.76
N VAL A 154 24.53 -12.19 5.75
CA VAL A 154 23.07 -12.34 5.92
C VAL A 154 22.66 -13.75 5.56
N GLY A 155 22.01 -14.45 6.50
CA GLY A 155 21.44 -15.79 6.27
C GLY A 155 20.21 -15.73 5.34
N GLN A 156 19.81 -16.88 4.80
CA GLN A 156 18.57 -17.00 4.02
C GLN A 156 17.36 -16.63 4.90
N ILE A 157 16.56 -15.67 4.45
CA ILE A 157 15.28 -15.37 5.07
C ILE A 157 14.20 -16.14 4.32
N ASP A 158 13.73 -17.22 4.92
CA ASP A 158 12.61 -18.03 4.39
C ASP A 158 11.22 -17.42 4.71
N GLU A 159 11.19 -16.33 5.46
CA GLU A 159 9.94 -15.68 5.85
C GLU A 159 9.41 -14.74 4.76
N LYS A 160 8.16 -14.99 4.36
CA LYS A 160 7.45 -14.17 3.37
C LYS A 160 6.99 -12.86 4.02
N CYS A 161 7.73 -11.77 3.79
CA CYS A 161 7.30 -10.42 4.16
C CYS A 161 6.31 -9.88 3.14
N ARG A 162 5.06 -9.68 3.54
CA ARG A 162 3.99 -9.15 2.68
C ARG A 162 3.58 -7.76 3.15
N ASN A 163 3.21 -6.91 2.20
CA ASN A 163 2.65 -5.61 2.50
C ASN A 163 1.19 -5.74 2.94
N GLY A 164 0.84 -5.15 4.09
CA GLY A 164 -0.52 -4.93 4.51
C GLY A 164 -0.79 -3.43 4.61
N VAL A 165 -1.80 -2.92 3.94
CA VAL A 165 -2.10 -1.47 3.94
C VAL A 165 -3.57 -1.23 4.25
N LEU A 166 -3.84 -0.60 5.38
CA LEU A 166 -5.15 -0.06 5.69
C LEU A 166 -5.26 1.34 5.10
N GLN A 167 -6.31 1.61 4.33
CA GLN A 167 -6.53 2.89 3.67
C GLN A 167 -7.89 3.46 4.04
N PHE A 168 -7.89 4.74 4.36
CA PHE A 168 -9.10 5.56 4.49
C PHE A 168 -9.07 6.64 3.42
N ASN A 169 -10.08 6.68 2.55
CA ASN A 169 -10.13 7.60 1.42
C ASN A 169 -11.39 8.46 1.46
N ILE A 170 -11.22 9.69 1.00
CA ILE A 170 -12.30 10.63 0.70
C ILE A 170 -12.15 11.02 -0.77
N GLY A 171 -13.26 11.01 -1.50
CA GLY A 171 -13.30 11.35 -2.91
C GLY A 171 -14.51 12.16 -3.30
N TRP A 172 -14.48 12.64 -4.52
CA TRP A 172 -15.59 13.33 -5.14
C TRP A 172 -15.89 12.70 -6.50
N ARG A 173 -17.16 12.41 -6.76
CA ARG A 173 -17.66 11.92 -8.05
C ARG A 173 -18.23 13.07 -8.86
N PHE A 174 -17.80 13.18 -10.08
CA PHE A 174 -18.28 14.13 -11.08
C PHE A 174 -19.39 13.53 -11.93
#